data_ceee1c3a8e9679d31b0fab6906a19cf5
#
_entry.id   ceee1c3a8e9679d31b0fab6906a19cf5
#
_cell.length_a   1.000
_cell.length_b   1.000
_cell.length_c   1.000
_cell.angle_alpha   90.00
_cell.angle_beta   90.00
_cell.angle_gamma   90.00
#
_symmetry.space_group_name_H-M   'P 1'
#
loop_
_entity.id
_entity.type
_entity.pdbx_description
1 polymer ?
#
loop_
_entity_poly.entity_id
_entity_poly.type
_entity_poly.pdbx_seq_one_letter_code
_entity_poly.pdbx_strand_id
1 'polypeptide(L)'
;GVDARAVLEAFKGRGMTGHLEALQRIADDNGGNRASGTSGYEESARYVEEQLRAAGYNPVRQTFTFRGEGRNRKQVESFNILADSGGSAENTVVVGGHLDSVPEGPGINDNGSGVAAIIEIAKWMKETGITPVNRVRFAFWGGEEDGLYGSQHYVDELSKAEKAQTVANLNVDMMASPNGVRSIHDGDGSDFGHAGPNGSKQIEKVFFRFFQDNSLPAETTPFDGGSDYDAFLQAGIPGGGLFSGDVEKKTKAQVQSYGGVAGKKLDSCYHEACDTLSNTDADLLKEMSAALAYATTSYALAPRG
;
A
#
# COMPACT_ATOMS: atom_id res chain seq x y z
N GLY A 1 10.68 16.35 15.10
CA GLY A 1 10.45 15.24 14.18
C GLY A 1 9.46 14.23 14.75
N VAL A 2 9.00 13.33 13.91
CA VAL A 2 8.07 12.26 14.31
C VAL A 2 8.84 11.21 15.14
N ASP A 3 8.24 10.76 16.23
CA ASP A 3 8.84 9.76 17.11
C ASP A 3 8.45 8.34 16.62
N ALA A 4 9.42 7.64 16.06
CA ALA A 4 9.22 6.29 15.51
C ALA A 4 8.74 5.28 16.56
N ARG A 5 9.23 5.37 17.80
CA ARG A 5 8.83 4.45 18.89
C ARG A 5 7.39 4.69 19.32
N ALA A 6 7.00 5.96 19.41
CA ALA A 6 5.62 6.33 19.74
C ALA A 6 4.65 5.86 18.65
N VAL A 7 5.02 5.96 17.38
CA VAL A 7 4.20 5.49 16.27
C VAL A 7 4.03 3.97 16.32
N LEU A 8 5.10 3.23 16.56
CA LEU A 8 5.00 1.76 16.69
C LEU A 8 4.07 1.37 17.84
N GLU A 9 4.22 2.01 19.00
CA GLU A 9 3.39 1.74 20.16
C GLU A 9 1.91 2.00 19.88
N ALA A 10 1.62 3.12 19.18
CA ALA A 10 0.25 3.44 18.78
C ALA A 10 -0.36 2.36 17.88
N PHE A 11 0.41 1.87 16.90
CA PHE A 11 -0.09 0.87 15.94
C PHE A 11 -0.14 -0.54 16.53
N LYS A 12 0.67 -0.86 17.54
CA LYS A 12 0.53 -2.12 18.28
C LYS A 12 -0.84 -2.22 18.98
N GLY A 13 -1.38 -1.09 19.40
CA GLY A 13 -2.69 -1.02 20.05
C GLY A 13 -3.86 -0.89 19.08
N ARG A 14 -3.61 -0.76 17.77
CA ARG A 14 -4.68 -0.62 16.78
C ARG A 14 -5.04 -1.96 16.16
N GLY A 15 -6.35 -2.20 16.03
CA GLY A 15 -6.86 -3.40 15.39
C GLY A 15 -7.10 -3.16 13.89
N MET A 16 -6.31 -3.81 13.05
CA MET A 16 -6.53 -3.79 11.59
C MET A 16 -7.25 -5.05 11.10
N THR A 17 -7.33 -6.06 11.95
CA THR A 17 -8.00 -7.33 11.64
C THR A 17 -9.46 -7.15 11.26
N GLY A 18 -10.16 -6.19 11.89
CA GLY A 18 -11.56 -5.91 11.54
C GLY A 18 -11.77 -5.53 10.07
N HIS A 19 -10.82 -4.81 9.47
CA HIS A 19 -10.87 -4.48 8.04
C HIS A 19 -10.63 -5.74 7.19
N LEU A 20 -9.70 -6.59 7.60
CA LEU A 20 -9.43 -7.85 6.90
C LEU A 20 -10.63 -8.79 6.96
N GLU A 21 -11.29 -8.88 8.12
CA GLU A 21 -12.53 -9.66 8.28
C GLU A 21 -13.65 -9.12 7.38
N ALA A 22 -13.78 -7.81 7.28
CA ALA A 22 -14.80 -7.19 6.40
C ALA A 22 -14.52 -7.52 4.92
N LEU A 23 -13.29 -7.42 4.47
CA LEU A 23 -12.92 -7.77 3.09
C LEU A 23 -13.11 -9.25 2.81
N GLN A 24 -12.82 -10.12 3.80
CA GLN A 24 -13.08 -11.55 3.68
C GLN A 24 -14.57 -11.84 3.49
N ARG A 25 -15.43 -11.24 4.32
CA ARG A 25 -16.89 -11.41 4.18
C ARG A 25 -17.40 -10.93 2.83
N ILE A 26 -16.87 -9.78 2.37
CA ILE A 26 -17.22 -9.25 1.05
C ILE A 26 -16.88 -10.25 -0.05
N ALA A 27 -15.68 -10.82 -0.02
CA ALA A 27 -15.30 -11.86 -0.98
C ALA A 27 -16.20 -13.08 -0.88
N ASP A 28 -16.45 -13.56 0.33
CA ASP A 28 -17.32 -14.73 0.56
C ASP A 28 -18.73 -14.52 0.00
N ASP A 29 -19.28 -13.32 0.13
CA ASP A 29 -20.62 -12.96 -0.34
C ASP A 29 -20.66 -12.65 -1.84
N ASN A 30 -19.52 -12.56 -2.51
CA ASN A 30 -19.40 -12.11 -3.90
C ASN A 30 -18.54 -13.05 -4.75
N GLY A 31 -18.79 -14.35 -4.66
CA GLY A 31 -18.14 -15.33 -5.52
C GLY A 31 -16.69 -15.65 -5.16
N GLY A 32 -16.25 -15.28 -3.96
CA GLY A 32 -14.92 -15.62 -3.45
C GLY A 32 -13.79 -14.69 -3.88
N ASN A 33 -14.11 -13.53 -4.45
CA ASN A 33 -13.09 -12.58 -4.89
C ASN A 33 -13.58 -11.13 -4.80
N ARG A 34 -12.64 -10.20 -5.04
CA ARG A 34 -12.87 -8.75 -5.06
C ARG A 34 -12.21 -8.13 -6.30
N ALA A 35 -12.24 -8.87 -7.41
CA ALA A 35 -11.60 -8.47 -8.66
C ALA A 35 -12.27 -7.24 -9.29
N SER A 36 -11.50 -6.45 -10.03
CA SER A 36 -12.02 -5.30 -10.76
C SER A 36 -13.16 -5.69 -11.69
N GLY A 37 -14.19 -4.85 -11.74
CA GLY A 37 -15.37 -5.11 -12.58
C GLY A 37 -16.37 -6.07 -11.96
N THR A 38 -16.18 -6.52 -10.73
CA THR A 38 -17.10 -7.44 -10.04
C THR A 38 -17.81 -6.74 -8.89
N SER A 39 -18.87 -7.39 -8.39
CA SER A 39 -19.58 -6.93 -7.19
C SER A 39 -18.69 -6.91 -5.95
N GLY A 40 -17.73 -7.84 -5.87
CA GLY A 40 -16.77 -7.87 -4.76
C GLY A 40 -15.91 -6.62 -4.70
N TYR A 41 -15.49 -6.10 -5.84
CA TYR A 41 -14.77 -4.83 -5.90
C TYR A 41 -15.68 -3.66 -5.49
N GLU A 42 -16.91 -3.59 -6.01
CA GLU A 42 -17.86 -2.52 -5.67
C GLU A 42 -18.16 -2.50 -4.16
N GLU A 43 -18.39 -3.65 -3.56
CA GLU A 43 -18.64 -3.73 -2.11
C GLU A 43 -17.39 -3.39 -1.30
N SER A 44 -16.20 -3.78 -1.77
CA SER A 44 -14.93 -3.38 -1.16
C SER A 44 -14.76 -1.86 -1.18
N ALA A 45 -15.10 -1.24 -2.30
CA ALA A 45 -15.05 0.21 -2.45
C ALA A 45 -16.01 0.92 -1.49
N ARG A 46 -17.23 0.43 -1.37
CA ARG A 46 -18.22 1.01 -0.43
C ARG A 46 -17.74 0.91 1.00
N TYR A 47 -17.13 -0.20 1.37
CA TYR A 47 -16.56 -0.37 2.71
C TYR A 47 -15.47 0.68 2.98
N VAL A 48 -14.53 0.84 2.05
CA VAL A 48 -13.45 1.84 2.18
C VAL A 48 -14.02 3.25 2.28
N GLU A 49 -14.96 3.59 1.40
CA GLU A 49 -15.61 4.91 1.41
C GLU A 49 -16.31 5.19 2.72
N GLU A 50 -17.02 4.22 3.29
CA GLU A 50 -17.69 4.36 4.58
C GLU A 50 -16.70 4.59 5.72
N GLN A 51 -15.60 3.84 5.74
CA GLN A 51 -14.55 4.01 6.75
C GLN A 51 -13.91 5.40 6.66
N LEU A 52 -13.64 5.88 5.46
CA LEU A 52 -13.06 7.20 5.25
C LEU A 52 -14.03 8.33 5.63
N ARG A 53 -15.30 8.21 5.27
CA ARG A 53 -16.33 9.21 5.65
C ARG A 53 -16.51 9.27 7.15
N ALA A 54 -16.57 8.12 7.81
CA ALA A 54 -16.66 8.04 9.26
C ALA A 54 -15.47 8.69 9.97
N ALA A 55 -14.31 8.68 9.34
CA ALA A 55 -13.10 9.33 9.85
C ALA A 55 -13.03 10.83 9.50
N GLY A 56 -13.97 11.36 8.73
CA GLY A 56 -14.02 12.79 8.38
C GLY A 56 -13.41 13.16 7.04
N TYR A 57 -13.17 12.19 6.17
CA TYR A 57 -12.70 12.43 4.80
C TYR A 57 -13.85 12.46 3.80
N ASN A 58 -13.60 13.01 2.62
CA ASN A 58 -14.52 13.05 1.50
C ASN A 58 -13.96 12.23 0.32
N PRO A 59 -14.12 10.90 0.33
CA PRO A 59 -13.60 10.07 -0.74
C PRO A 59 -14.31 10.36 -2.06
N VAL A 60 -13.53 10.34 -3.14
CA VAL A 60 -14.04 10.48 -4.51
C VAL A 60 -13.60 9.28 -5.34
N ARG A 61 -14.42 8.90 -6.33
CA ARG A 61 -14.11 7.86 -7.29
C ARG A 61 -13.52 8.48 -8.55
N GLN A 62 -12.40 7.93 -9.00
CA GLN A 62 -11.79 8.29 -10.28
C GLN A 62 -11.97 7.13 -11.23
N THR A 63 -12.93 7.24 -12.14
CA THR A 63 -13.31 6.16 -13.04
C THR A 63 -12.34 6.04 -14.23
N PHE A 64 -12.06 4.81 -14.62
CA PHE A 64 -11.28 4.50 -15.81
C PHE A 64 -11.79 3.20 -16.44
N THR A 65 -11.35 2.94 -17.65
CA THR A 65 -11.66 1.71 -18.37
C THR A 65 -10.39 1.06 -18.89
N PHE A 66 -10.43 -0.25 -19.00
CA PHE A 66 -9.35 -1.03 -19.59
C PHE A 66 -9.93 -2.24 -20.31
N ARG A 67 -9.15 -2.85 -21.17
CA ARG A 67 -9.53 -4.10 -21.82
C ARG A 67 -9.06 -5.27 -20.98
N GLY A 68 -10.01 -6.12 -20.58
CA GLY A 68 -9.72 -7.35 -19.88
C GLY A 68 -8.97 -8.34 -20.78
N GLU A 69 -8.40 -9.36 -20.18
CA GLU A 69 -7.74 -10.45 -20.88
C GLU A 69 -8.74 -11.44 -21.46
N GLY A 70 -8.29 -12.26 -22.40
CA GLY A 70 -9.08 -13.30 -23.05
C GLY A 70 -9.49 -12.98 -24.46
N ARG A 71 -10.15 -13.94 -25.14
CA ARG A 71 -10.52 -13.85 -26.56
C ARG A 71 -11.43 -12.67 -26.89
N ASN A 72 -12.28 -12.28 -25.94
CA ASN A 72 -13.28 -11.22 -26.19
C ASN A 72 -12.83 -9.85 -25.74
N ARG A 73 -11.70 -9.72 -25.05
CA ARG A 73 -11.14 -8.46 -24.53
C ARG A 73 -12.22 -7.44 -24.17
N LYS A 74 -13.15 -7.85 -23.30
CA LYS A 74 -14.24 -6.98 -22.86
C LYS A 74 -13.68 -5.76 -22.18
N GLN A 75 -14.30 -4.62 -22.47
CA GLN A 75 -14.01 -3.40 -21.75
C GLN A 75 -14.50 -3.54 -20.31
N VAL A 76 -13.62 -3.28 -19.37
CA VAL A 76 -13.91 -3.29 -17.94
C VAL A 76 -13.91 -1.86 -17.45
N GLU A 77 -14.96 -1.45 -16.76
CA GLU A 77 -15.01 -0.19 -16.03
C GLU A 77 -14.62 -0.43 -14.59
N SER A 78 -13.68 0.35 -14.08
CA SER A 78 -13.28 0.33 -12.68
C SER A 78 -13.02 1.75 -12.21
N PHE A 79 -12.49 1.89 -11.00
CA PHE A 79 -12.20 3.21 -10.44
C PHE A 79 -11.18 3.10 -9.30
N ASN A 80 -10.50 4.21 -9.09
CA ASN A 80 -9.71 4.45 -7.89
C ASN A 80 -10.56 5.17 -6.86
N ILE A 81 -10.24 5.03 -5.58
CA ILE A 81 -10.78 5.87 -4.51
C ILE A 81 -9.66 6.77 -4.02
N LEU A 82 -9.94 8.07 -3.94
CA LEU A 82 -9.00 9.08 -3.49
C LEU A 82 -9.62 9.88 -2.34
N ALA A 83 -8.84 10.12 -1.29
CA ALA A 83 -9.26 10.93 -0.16
C ALA A 83 -8.10 11.79 0.33
N ASP A 84 -8.34 13.10 0.48
CA ASP A 84 -7.32 14.07 0.80
C ASP A 84 -7.40 14.54 2.24
N SER A 85 -6.24 14.72 2.86
CA SER A 85 -6.10 15.52 4.08
C SER A 85 -6.16 17.01 3.76
N GLY A 86 -6.15 17.85 4.79
CA GLY A 86 -5.78 19.25 4.63
C GLY A 86 -4.29 19.40 4.29
N GLY A 87 -3.81 20.62 4.24
CA GLY A 87 -2.43 20.95 3.88
C GLY A 87 -2.29 21.41 2.44
N SER A 88 -1.08 21.83 2.09
CA SER A 88 -0.82 22.41 0.77
C SER A 88 -0.74 21.36 -0.32
N ALA A 89 -1.47 21.58 -1.41
CA ALA A 89 -1.41 20.75 -2.60
C ALA A 89 -0.05 20.87 -3.33
N GLU A 90 0.75 21.90 -3.04
CA GLU A 90 2.05 22.12 -3.69
C GLU A 90 3.10 21.06 -3.34
N ASN A 91 2.89 20.35 -2.23
CA ASN A 91 3.77 19.26 -1.79
C ASN A 91 2.91 18.07 -1.41
N THR A 92 2.25 17.47 -2.40
CA THR A 92 1.35 16.34 -2.16
C THR A 92 2.14 15.03 -2.02
N VAL A 93 1.79 14.27 -0.99
CA VAL A 93 2.27 12.90 -0.78
C VAL A 93 1.12 11.96 -1.11
N VAL A 94 1.34 11.03 -2.03
CA VAL A 94 0.34 10.02 -2.40
C VAL A 94 0.69 8.72 -1.69
N VAL A 95 -0.17 8.29 -0.78
CA VAL A 95 -0.05 7.03 -0.04
C VAL A 95 -1.06 6.06 -0.62
N GLY A 96 -0.60 5.00 -1.26
CA GLY A 96 -1.50 4.15 -2.02
C GLY A 96 -1.22 2.66 -1.94
N GLY A 97 -2.26 1.91 -2.22
CA GLY A 97 -2.24 0.46 -2.38
C GLY A 97 -3.48 0.03 -3.14
N HIS A 98 -3.36 -1.07 -3.88
CA HIS A 98 -4.50 -1.50 -4.69
C HIS A 98 -5.59 -2.17 -3.85
N LEU A 99 -6.82 -1.97 -4.28
CA LEU A 99 -8.02 -2.46 -3.61
C LEU A 99 -8.50 -3.78 -4.19
N ASP A 100 -8.23 -4.01 -5.47
CA ASP A 100 -8.69 -5.21 -6.16
C ASP A 100 -7.90 -6.46 -5.78
N SER A 101 -8.55 -7.60 -5.87
CA SER A 101 -7.93 -8.91 -5.80
C SER A 101 -7.85 -9.52 -7.19
N VAL A 102 -7.14 -10.65 -7.29
CA VAL A 102 -7.27 -11.55 -8.45
C VAL A 102 -8.65 -12.24 -8.42
N PRO A 103 -9.14 -12.73 -9.58
CA PRO A 103 -10.41 -13.48 -9.61
C PRO A 103 -10.37 -14.81 -8.84
N GLU A 104 -9.18 -15.37 -8.64
CA GLU A 104 -8.97 -16.69 -8.06
C GLU A 104 -9.09 -16.72 -6.53
N GLY A 105 -9.12 -15.57 -5.87
CA GLY A 105 -9.16 -15.55 -4.40
C GLY A 105 -9.57 -14.22 -3.80
N PRO A 106 -9.71 -14.19 -2.46
CA PRO A 106 -10.18 -12.99 -1.75
C PRO A 106 -9.14 -11.89 -1.61
N GLY A 107 -7.84 -12.19 -1.79
CA GLY A 107 -6.77 -11.20 -1.74
C GLY A 107 -6.64 -10.50 -0.40
N ILE A 108 -6.64 -11.22 0.71
CA ILE A 108 -6.63 -10.58 2.04
C ILE A 108 -5.23 -10.07 2.39
N ASN A 109 -4.17 -10.84 2.10
CA ASN A 109 -2.82 -10.29 2.18
C ASN A 109 -2.50 -9.44 0.95
N ASP A 110 -2.87 -9.90 -0.24
CA ASP A 110 -2.64 -9.25 -1.52
C ASP A 110 -3.94 -8.64 -2.08
N ASN A 111 -4.33 -7.41 -1.81
CA ASN A 111 -3.64 -6.41 -0.98
C ASN A 111 -4.57 -5.86 0.12
N GLY A 112 -5.45 -6.70 0.66
CA GLY A 112 -6.31 -6.31 1.80
C GLY A 112 -5.49 -5.77 2.98
N SER A 113 -4.29 -6.31 3.17
CA SER A 113 -3.37 -5.86 4.22
C SER A 113 -2.93 -4.40 4.00
N GLY A 114 -2.58 -4.04 2.79
CA GLY A 114 -2.24 -2.65 2.44
C GLY A 114 -3.44 -1.71 2.58
N VAL A 115 -4.61 -2.16 2.16
CA VAL A 115 -5.87 -1.39 2.32
C VAL A 115 -6.15 -1.12 3.80
N ALA A 116 -6.06 -2.14 4.65
CA ALA A 116 -6.28 -2.00 6.09
C ALA A 116 -5.30 -1.00 6.72
N ALA A 117 -4.03 -1.08 6.34
CA ALA A 117 -3.01 -0.15 6.81
C ALA A 117 -3.35 1.30 6.47
N ILE A 118 -3.71 1.57 5.21
CA ILE A 118 -4.01 2.92 4.74
C ILE A 118 -5.25 3.48 5.43
N ILE A 119 -6.31 2.69 5.58
CA ILE A 119 -7.52 3.11 6.30
C ILE A 119 -7.16 3.51 7.74
N GLU A 120 -6.40 2.68 8.46
CA GLU A 120 -6.07 2.96 9.86
C GLU A 120 -5.15 4.18 10.00
N ILE A 121 -4.25 4.41 9.07
CA ILE A 121 -3.42 5.61 9.08
C ILE A 121 -4.25 6.86 8.87
N ALA A 122 -5.19 6.83 7.93
CA ALA A 122 -6.11 7.95 7.69
C ALA A 122 -6.92 8.28 8.94
N LYS A 123 -7.45 7.26 9.63
CA LYS A 123 -8.20 7.40 10.88
C LYS A 123 -7.30 7.95 11.99
N TRP A 124 -6.13 7.36 12.17
CA TRP A 124 -5.17 7.72 13.22
C TRP A 124 -4.72 9.18 13.11
N MET A 125 -4.47 9.67 11.90
CA MET A 125 -4.08 11.07 11.69
C MET A 125 -5.14 12.04 12.18
N LYS A 126 -6.41 11.74 11.95
CA LYS A 126 -7.54 12.56 12.45
C LYS A 126 -7.68 12.45 13.97
N GLU A 127 -7.62 11.24 14.51
CA GLU A 127 -7.79 10.98 15.94
C GLU A 127 -6.69 11.64 16.79
N THR A 128 -5.47 11.67 16.28
CA THR A 128 -4.33 12.27 16.99
C THR A 128 -4.18 13.76 16.76
N GLY A 129 -5.06 14.35 15.96
CA GLY A 129 -5.04 15.79 15.70
C GLY A 129 -3.83 16.27 14.91
N ILE A 130 -3.24 15.39 14.09
CA ILE A 130 -2.15 15.79 13.21
C ILE A 130 -2.70 16.75 12.15
N THR A 131 -2.11 17.95 12.10
CA THR A 131 -2.46 18.97 11.09
C THR A 131 -1.40 18.95 9.99
N PRO A 132 -1.68 18.35 8.83
CA PRO A 132 -0.70 18.28 7.75
C PRO A 132 -0.31 19.68 7.25
N VAL A 133 0.98 19.90 7.08
CA VAL A 133 1.52 21.06 6.34
C VAL A 133 1.39 20.80 4.85
N ASN A 134 1.68 19.56 4.45
CA ASN A 134 1.59 19.09 3.07
C ASN A 134 0.41 18.14 2.94
N ARG A 135 -0.31 18.22 1.82
CA ARG A 135 -1.47 17.38 1.56
C ARG A 135 -1.05 15.92 1.46
N VAL A 136 -1.74 15.05 2.19
CA VAL A 136 -1.65 13.60 2.03
C VAL A 136 -2.87 13.16 1.23
N ARG A 137 -2.65 12.47 0.13
CA ARG A 137 -3.70 11.84 -0.65
C ARG A 137 -3.62 10.33 -0.42
N PHE A 138 -4.65 9.80 0.22
CA PHE A 138 -4.82 8.36 0.38
C PHE A 138 -5.48 7.81 -0.88
N ALA A 139 -4.86 6.80 -1.49
CA ALA A 139 -5.30 6.25 -2.77
C ALA A 139 -5.49 4.74 -2.67
N PHE A 140 -6.60 4.27 -3.21
CA PHE A 140 -6.94 2.85 -3.30
C PHE A 140 -7.14 2.56 -4.78
N TRP A 141 -6.16 1.85 -5.37
CA TRP A 141 -6.11 1.68 -6.83
C TRP A 141 -6.97 0.50 -7.27
N GLY A 142 -7.69 0.67 -8.39
CA GLY A 142 -8.33 -0.44 -9.08
C GLY A 142 -7.45 -0.99 -10.18
N GLY A 143 -7.78 -2.19 -10.69
CA GLY A 143 -7.14 -2.77 -11.88
C GLY A 143 -5.64 -3.05 -11.77
N GLU A 144 -5.09 -3.18 -10.56
CA GLU A 144 -3.67 -3.50 -10.39
C GLU A 144 -3.39 -4.88 -10.94
N GLU A 145 -4.20 -5.86 -10.54
CA GLU A 145 -4.04 -7.27 -10.91
C GLU A 145 -4.25 -7.51 -12.41
N ASP A 146 -4.87 -6.56 -13.09
CA ASP A 146 -5.11 -6.63 -14.53
C ASP A 146 -3.98 -5.99 -15.35
N GLY A 147 -3.08 -5.24 -14.71
CA GLY A 147 -1.95 -4.59 -15.40
C GLY A 147 -1.68 -3.16 -14.94
N LEU A 148 -1.82 -2.87 -13.65
CA LEU A 148 -1.51 -1.56 -13.04
C LEU A 148 -2.37 -0.41 -13.61
N TYR A 149 -3.59 -0.69 -14.06
CA TYR A 149 -4.38 0.27 -14.81
C TYR A 149 -4.81 1.49 -13.99
N GLY A 150 -5.19 1.29 -12.73
CA GLY A 150 -5.70 2.39 -11.90
C GLY A 150 -4.63 3.41 -11.53
N SER A 151 -3.48 2.97 -11.09
CA SER A 151 -2.37 3.86 -10.75
C SER A 151 -1.82 4.56 -11.99
N GLN A 152 -1.74 3.84 -13.11
CA GLN A 152 -1.32 4.44 -14.38
C GLN A 152 -2.31 5.53 -14.82
N HIS A 153 -3.62 5.26 -14.74
CA HIS A 153 -4.65 6.26 -15.07
C HIS A 153 -4.52 7.50 -14.19
N TYR A 154 -4.33 7.32 -12.90
CA TYR A 154 -4.15 8.44 -11.98
C TYR A 154 -2.98 9.34 -12.40
N VAL A 155 -1.83 8.75 -12.69
CA VAL A 155 -0.64 9.50 -13.11
C VAL A 155 -0.85 10.16 -14.47
N ASP A 156 -1.47 9.45 -15.42
CA ASP A 156 -1.75 9.99 -16.76
C ASP A 156 -2.67 11.21 -16.72
N GLU A 157 -3.58 11.28 -15.74
CA GLU A 157 -4.51 12.41 -15.57
C GLU A 157 -3.87 13.61 -14.86
N LEU A 158 -2.68 13.45 -14.27
CA LEU A 158 -1.98 14.56 -13.64
C LEU A 158 -1.45 15.53 -14.71
N SER A 159 -1.68 16.82 -14.50
CA SER A 159 -1.03 17.87 -15.29
C SER A 159 0.48 17.88 -14.98
N LYS A 160 1.25 18.55 -15.82
CA LYS A 160 2.68 18.75 -15.59
C LYS A 160 2.95 19.40 -14.24
N ALA A 161 2.14 20.40 -13.87
CA ALA A 161 2.24 21.08 -12.57
C ALA A 161 1.92 20.11 -11.42
N GLU A 162 0.86 19.32 -11.54
CA GLU A 162 0.49 18.35 -10.51
C GLU A 162 1.53 17.25 -10.34
N LYS A 163 2.18 16.80 -11.40
CA LYS A 163 3.32 15.88 -11.30
C LYS A 163 4.45 16.49 -10.50
N ALA A 164 4.80 17.75 -10.79
CA ALA A 164 5.85 18.48 -10.05
C ALA A 164 5.48 18.70 -8.58
N GLN A 165 4.21 18.82 -8.26
CA GLN A 165 3.69 19.02 -6.91
C GLN A 165 3.56 17.69 -6.13
N THR A 166 3.71 16.57 -6.79
CA THR A 166 3.70 15.26 -6.12
C THR A 166 5.13 14.94 -5.69
N VAL A 167 5.40 15.11 -4.40
CA VAL A 167 6.78 15.01 -3.87
C VAL A 167 7.18 13.59 -3.52
N ALA A 168 6.21 12.70 -3.31
CA ALA A 168 6.47 11.30 -3.01
C ALA A 168 5.24 10.43 -3.30
N ASN A 169 5.48 9.22 -3.77
CA ASN A 169 4.53 8.12 -3.73
C ASN A 169 5.03 7.09 -2.72
N LEU A 170 4.22 6.80 -1.72
CA LEU A 170 4.45 5.75 -0.74
C LEU A 170 3.50 4.61 -1.07
N ASN A 171 4.05 3.52 -1.60
CA ASN A 171 3.27 2.37 -2.05
C ASN A 171 3.35 1.23 -1.04
N VAL A 172 2.21 0.59 -0.76
CA VAL A 172 2.18 -0.64 0.04
C VAL A 172 1.41 -1.70 -0.72
N ASP A 173 2.01 -2.87 -0.77
CA ASP A 173 1.48 -4.03 -1.46
C ASP A 173 1.96 -5.26 -0.71
N MET A 174 1.02 -5.98 -0.08
CA MET A 174 1.29 -7.14 0.77
C MET A 174 2.10 -6.78 2.02
N MET A 175 1.40 -6.51 3.10
CA MET A 175 1.95 -6.03 4.38
C MET A 175 1.90 -7.08 5.50
N ALA A 176 1.41 -8.28 5.21
CA ALA A 176 1.11 -9.28 6.24
C ALA A 176 1.43 -10.71 5.79
N SER A 177 2.46 -10.90 4.98
CA SER A 177 2.80 -12.23 4.48
C SER A 177 3.07 -13.20 5.62
N PRO A 178 2.49 -14.42 5.60
CA PRO A 178 2.55 -15.34 6.74
C PRO A 178 3.96 -15.77 7.15
N ASN A 179 4.84 -15.88 6.19
CA ASN A 179 6.25 -16.19 6.39
C ASN A 179 7.10 -15.00 5.91
N GLY A 180 6.67 -13.79 6.24
CA GLY A 180 7.14 -12.57 5.61
C GLY A 180 8.43 -11.97 6.14
N VAL A 181 8.84 -10.91 5.46
CA VAL A 181 10.00 -10.09 5.79
C VAL A 181 9.56 -8.63 5.87
N ARG A 182 10.38 -7.77 6.45
CA ARG A 182 10.20 -6.33 6.40
C ARG A 182 11.12 -5.78 5.32
N SER A 183 10.59 -5.58 4.10
CA SER A 183 11.40 -5.05 3.02
C SER A 183 10.94 -3.68 2.55
N ILE A 184 11.90 -2.90 2.10
CA ILE A 184 11.78 -1.51 1.70
C ILE A 184 12.34 -1.40 0.28
N HIS A 185 11.62 -0.73 -0.62
CA HIS A 185 12.10 -0.58 -2.00
C HIS A 185 13.42 0.18 -2.05
N ASP A 186 14.37 -0.39 -2.81
CA ASP A 186 15.71 0.15 -3.05
C ASP A 186 15.62 1.41 -3.92
N GLY A 187 15.63 2.58 -3.27
CA GLY A 187 15.29 3.85 -3.91
C GLY A 187 16.29 4.32 -4.96
N ASP A 188 17.58 4.08 -4.76
CA ASP A 188 18.64 4.52 -5.68
C ASP A 188 19.24 3.39 -6.53
N GLY A 189 18.71 2.19 -6.40
CA GLY A 189 19.19 1.04 -7.15
C GLY A 189 20.53 0.51 -6.69
N SER A 190 21.04 0.96 -5.54
CA SER A 190 22.37 0.55 -5.06
C SER A 190 22.49 -0.95 -4.78
N ASP A 191 21.38 -1.62 -4.43
CA ASP A 191 21.38 -3.05 -4.14
C ASP A 191 20.95 -3.90 -5.34
N PHE A 192 20.04 -3.41 -6.18
CA PHE A 192 19.42 -4.22 -7.25
C PHE A 192 19.58 -3.63 -8.65
N GLY A 193 20.10 -2.40 -8.79
CA GLY A 193 20.40 -1.81 -10.09
C GLY A 193 19.26 -1.06 -10.77
N HIS A 194 18.08 -0.93 -10.13
CA HIS A 194 16.93 -0.22 -10.66
C HIS A 194 16.63 1.01 -9.80
N ALA A 195 17.17 2.16 -10.20
CA ALA A 195 16.97 3.40 -9.46
C ALA A 195 15.60 4.03 -9.72
N GLY A 196 14.97 4.52 -8.67
CA GLY A 196 13.86 5.47 -8.79
C GLY A 196 14.37 6.89 -9.08
N PRO A 197 13.47 7.83 -9.38
CA PRO A 197 13.84 9.24 -9.54
C PRO A 197 14.50 9.82 -8.28
N ASN A 198 15.19 10.94 -8.44
CA ASN A 198 15.78 11.67 -7.33
C ASN A 198 14.73 11.92 -6.23
N GLY A 199 15.11 11.64 -4.99
CA GLY A 199 14.21 11.66 -3.84
C GLY A 199 13.75 10.29 -3.39
N SER A 200 13.87 9.26 -4.24
CA SER A 200 13.46 7.90 -3.89
C SER A 200 14.36 7.28 -2.82
N LYS A 201 15.66 7.58 -2.82
CA LYS A 201 16.56 7.13 -1.75
C LYS A 201 16.18 7.74 -0.40
N GLN A 202 15.71 8.99 -0.39
CA GLN A 202 15.27 9.63 0.84
C GLN A 202 14.06 8.91 1.44
N ILE A 203 13.13 8.46 0.59
CA ILE A 203 11.97 7.67 1.04
C ILE A 203 12.44 6.36 1.68
N GLU A 204 13.35 5.66 1.03
CA GLU A 204 13.97 4.44 1.59
C GLU A 204 14.57 4.69 2.97
N LYS A 205 15.35 5.79 3.12
CA LYS A 205 15.98 6.16 4.38
C LYS A 205 14.97 6.43 5.50
N VAL A 206 13.85 7.07 5.19
CA VAL A 206 12.80 7.32 6.18
C VAL A 206 12.23 6.03 6.72
N PHE A 207 11.95 5.05 5.86
CA PHE A 207 11.49 3.74 6.29
C PHE A 207 12.54 3.00 7.12
N PHE A 208 13.80 2.99 6.69
CA PHE A 208 14.88 2.36 7.45
C PHE A 208 15.05 2.98 8.82
N ARG A 209 14.93 4.31 8.94
CA ARG A 209 15.00 5.01 10.23
C ARG A 209 13.94 4.49 11.20
N PHE A 210 12.71 4.30 10.73
CA PHE A 210 11.64 3.75 11.57
C PHE A 210 12.05 2.38 12.14
N PHE A 211 12.49 1.48 11.29
CA PHE A 211 12.87 0.13 11.73
C PHE A 211 14.10 0.14 12.62
N GLN A 212 15.10 0.95 12.31
CA GLN A 212 16.30 1.10 13.13
C GLN A 212 15.98 1.63 14.53
N ASP A 213 15.17 2.66 14.62
CA ASP A 213 14.79 3.27 15.90
C ASP A 213 13.98 2.31 16.78
N ASN A 214 13.33 1.34 16.16
CA ASN A 214 12.54 0.31 16.85
C ASN A 214 13.29 -1.03 16.98
N SER A 215 14.55 -1.08 16.61
CA SER A 215 15.38 -2.30 16.66
C SER A 215 14.75 -3.47 15.89
N LEU A 216 14.11 -3.18 14.78
CA LEU A 216 13.50 -4.16 13.89
C LEU A 216 14.38 -4.33 12.65
N PRO A 217 14.90 -5.54 12.38
CA PRO A 217 15.61 -5.80 11.14
C PRO A 217 14.75 -5.53 9.91
N ALA A 218 15.34 -4.96 8.88
CA ALA A 218 14.69 -4.71 7.60
C ALA A 218 15.72 -4.86 6.47
N GLU A 219 15.25 -5.10 5.27
CA GLU A 219 16.09 -5.28 4.09
C GLU A 219 15.51 -4.54 2.90
N THR A 220 16.28 -4.43 1.81
CA THR A 220 15.79 -3.82 0.58
C THR A 220 15.13 -4.85 -0.33
N THR A 221 14.24 -4.36 -1.21
CA THR A 221 13.60 -5.12 -2.28
C THR A 221 13.65 -4.28 -3.56
N PRO A 222 13.77 -4.90 -4.75
CA PRO A 222 13.91 -4.12 -5.98
C PRO A 222 12.62 -3.44 -6.43
N PHE A 223 12.78 -2.35 -7.16
CA PHE A 223 11.73 -1.83 -8.03
C PHE A 223 11.67 -2.68 -9.31
N ASP A 224 10.93 -3.76 -9.29
CA ASP A 224 10.81 -4.68 -10.40
C ASP A 224 9.69 -4.33 -11.39
N GLY A 225 8.94 -3.26 -11.11
CA GLY A 225 7.81 -2.83 -11.93
C GLY A 225 6.52 -3.57 -11.63
N GLY A 226 6.48 -4.39 -10.60
CA GLY A 226 5.37 -5.29 -10.30
C GLY A 226 4.26 -4.70 -9.44
N SER A 227 4.26 -3.40 -9.14
CA SER A 227 3.21 -2.79 -8.33
C SER A 227 2.97 -1.33 -8.71
N ASP A 228 2.05 -0.68 -8.02
CA ASP A 228 1.48 0.63 -8.38
C ASP A 228 2.45 1.81 -8.28
N TYR A 229 3.63 1.62 -7.70
CA TYR A 229 4.68 2.65 -7.74
C TYR A 229 5.18 2.92 -9.16
N ASP A 230 5.03 1.96 -10.08
CA ASP A 230 5.67 2.00 -11.38
C ASP A 230 5.30 3.22 -12.21
N ALA A 231 4.02 3.57 -12.29
CA ALA A 231 3.57 4.75 -13.04
C ALA A 231 4.18 6.04 -12.49
N PHE A 232 4.34 6.15 -11.17
CA PHE A 232 4.96 7.31 -10.55
C PHE A 232 6.44 7.42 -10.92
N LEU A 233 7.18 6.32 -10.84
CA LEU A 233 8.61 6.31 -11.20
C LEU A 233 8.81 6.67 -12.67
N GLN A 234 8.00 6.13 -13.57
CA GLN A 234 8.07 6.42 -15.01
C GLN A 234 7.78 7.90 -15.28
N ALA A 235 6.97 8.55 -14.48
CA ALA A 235 6.65 9.97 -14.60
C ALA A 235 7.67 10.88 -13.92
N GLY A 236 8.73 10.33 -13.33
CA GLY A 236 9.75 11.11 -12.63
C GLY A 236 9.38 11.52 -11.21
N ILE A 237 8.34 10.92 -10.64
CA ILE A 237 7.89 11.19 -9.27
C ILE A 237 8.63 10.25 -8.32
N PRO A 238 9.29 10.76 -7.27
CA PRO A 238 9.98 9.91 -6.31
C PRO A 238 9.03 8.89 -5.68
N GLY A 239 9.48 7.67 -5.59
CA GLY A 239 8.68 6.58 -5.03
C GLY A 239 9.46 5.75 -4.03
N GLY A 240 8.70 5.06 -3.20
CA GLY A 240 9.20 4.10 -2.24
C GLY A 240 8.05 3.28 -1.70
N GLY A 241 8.34 2.42 -0.76
CA GLY A 241 7.30 1.63 -0.14
C GLY A 241 7.80 0.38 0.53
N LEU A 242 6.83 -0.42 0.96
CA LEU A 242 7.03 -1.61 1.78
C LEU A 242 6.41 -2.83 1.10
N PHE A 243 7.03 -3.96 1.35
CA PHE A 243 6.60 -5.25 0.80
C PHE A 243 7.01 -6.38 1.75
N SER A 244 6.11 -7.29 2.06
CA SER A 244 6.40 -8.38 2.99
C SER A 244 6.75 -9.72 2.32
N GLY A 245 6.68 -9.77 0.99
CA GLY A 245 7.12 -10.92 0.20
C GLY A 245 5.99 -11.76 -0.38
N ASP A 246 6.25 -12.37 -1.53
CA ASP A 246 5.30 -13.27 -2.20
C ASP A 246 5.87 -14.68 -2.39
N VAL A 247 6.32 -15.04 -3.59
CA VAL A 247 6.69 -16.42 -3.93
C VAL A 247 8.13 -16.79 -3.60
N GLU A 248 8.97 -15.85 -3.23
CA GLU A 248 10.35 -16.13 -2.85
C GLU A 248 10.41 -17.04 -1.63
N LYS A 249 11.37 -17.95 -1.62
CA LYS A 249 11.60 -18.81 -0.46
C LYS A 249 12.44 -18.09 0.57
N LYS A 250 12.01 -18.14 1.82
CA LYS A 250 12.76 -17.52 2.93
C LYS A 250 14.13 -18.20 3.10
N THR A 251 15.15 -17.39 3.24
CA THR A 251 16.51 -17.89 3.48
C THR A 251 16.73 -18.14 4.98
N LYS A 252 17.78 -18.88 5.30
CA LYS A 252 18.21 -19.09 6.69
C LYS A 252 18.54 -17.77 7.39
N ALA A 253 19.22 -16.87 6.67
CA ALA A 253 19.52 -15.53 7.20
C ALA A 253 18.27 -14.72 7.49
N GLN A 254 17.26 -14.79 6.63
CA GLN A 254 15.97 -14.12 6.85
C GLN A 254 15.23 -14.71 8.05
N VAL A 255 15.32 -16.00 8.29
CA VAL A 255 14.75 -16.62 9.50
C VAL A 255 15.40 -16.05 10.76
N GLN A 256 16.70 -15.80 10.76
CA GLN A 256 17.37 -15.17 11.90
C GLN A 256 16.85 -13.75 12.15
N SER A 257 16.54 -13.01 11.10
CA SER A 257 16.06 -11.63 11.21
C SER A 257 14.56 -11.53 11.49
N TYR A 258 13.75 -12.41 10.93
CA TYR A 258 12.29 -12.28 10.93
C TYR A 258 11.56 -13.46 11.55
N GLY A 259 12.23 -14.54 11.88
CA GLY A 259 11.57 -15.79 12.27
C GLY A 259 10.98 -16.53 11.07
N GLY A 260 10.07 -17.44 11.33
CA GLY A 260 9.41 -18.22 10.29
C GLY A 260 10.19 -19.46 9.86
N VAL A 261 10.00 -19.89 8.63
CA VAL A 261 10.50 -21.18 8.12
C VAL A 261 11.32 -20.99 6.86
N ALA A 262 12.61 -21.40 6.92
CA ALA A 262 13.50 -21.38 5.76
C ALA A 262 13.04 -22.38 4.71
N GLY A 263 13.23 -22.02 3.43
CA GLY A 263 12.86 -22.86 2.29
C GLY A 263 11.39 -22.84 1.93
N LYS A 264 10.55 -22.20 2.73
CA LYS A 264 9.14 -21.99 2.45
C LYS A 264 8.93 -20.62 1.82
N LYS A 265 7.97 -20.51 0.91
CA LYS A 265 7.58 -19.22 0.31
C LYS A 265 7.18 -18.21 1.39
N LEU A 266 7.45 -16.94 1.15
CA LEU A 266 7.04 -15.86 2.06
C LEU A 266 5.51 -15.78 2.14
N ASP A 267 4.82 -16.00 1.03
CA ASP A 267 3.37 -16.16 0.95
C ASP A 267 3.03 -17.34 0.02
N SER A 268 2.70 -18.49 0.60
CA SER A 268 2.38 -19.71 -0.17
C SER A 268 0.99 -19.68 -0.81
N CYS A 269 0.16 -18.71 -0.44
CA CYS A 269 -1.19 -18.54 -0.98
C CYS A 269 -1.32 -17.36 -1.96
N TYR A 270 -0.20 -16.82 -2.39
CA TYR A 270 -0.17 -15.70 -3.33
C TYR A 270 -0.97 -16.01 -4.59
N HIS A 271 -1.94 -15.13 -4.92
CA HIS A 271 -2.86 -15.27 -6.06
C HIS A 271 -3.73 -16.52 -6.05
N GLU A 272 -3.98 -17.10 -4.89
CA GLU A 272 -4.76 -18.31 -4.75
C GLU A 272 -5.99 -18.11 -3.84
N ALA A 273 -6.92 -19.07 -3.91
CA ALA A 273 -8.12 -19.05 -3.08
C ALA A 273 -7.81 -19.06 -1.58
N CYS A 274 -6.67 -19.57 -1.18
CA CYS A 274 -6.25 -19.60 0.22
C CYS A 274 -5.68 -18.27 0.74
N ASP A 275 -5.63 -17.21 -0.08
CA ASP A 275 -5.24 -15.89 0.42
C ASP A 275 -6.41 -15.27 1.21
N THR A 276 -6.70 -15.89 2.33
CA THR A 276 -7.77 -15.59 3.27
C THR A 276 -7.22 -14.89 4.51
N LEU A 277 -8.11 -14.60 5.45
CA LEU A 277 -7.72 -14.01 6.75
C LEU A 277 -6.65 -14.86 7.45
N SER A 278 -6.71 -16.19 7.35
CA SER A 278 -5.71 -17.08 7.95
C SER A 278 -4.35 -17.03 7.27
N ASN A 279 -4.26 -16.41 6.10
CA ASN A 279 -3.00 -16.19 5.37
C ASN A 279 -2.36 -14.84 5.72
N THR A 280 -2.55 -14.36 6.94
CA THR A 280 -2.00 -13.07 7.37
C THR A 280 -1.29 -13.16 8.70
N ASP A 281 -0.20 -12.42 8.84
CA ASP A 281 0.54 -12.22 10.08
C ASP A 281 0.14 -10.85 10.67
N ALA A 282 -0.66 -10.87 11.73
CA ALA A 282 -1.20 -9.65 12.34
C ALA A 282 -0.11 -8.78 12.98
N ASP A 283 0.92 -9.38 13.55
CA ASP A 283 2.02 -8.62 14.16
C ASP A 283 2.86 -7.92 13.10
N LEU A 284 3.19 -8.61 12.01
CA LEU A 284 3.90 -8.01 10.88
C LEU A 284 3.10 -6.86 10.28
N LEU A 285 1.78 -7.03 10.12
CA LEU A 285 0.90 -5.98 9.63
C LEU A 285 0.98 -4.71 10.50
N LYS A 286 0.98 -4.86 11.82
CA LYS A 286 1.09 -3.72 12.75
C LYS A 286 2.43 -3.00 12.59
N GLU A 287 3.53 -3.75 12.51
CA GLU A 287 4.87 -3.17 12.33
C GLU A 287 4.99 -2.43 11.00
N MET A 288 4.56 -3.06 9.92
CA MET A 288 4.62 -2.46 8.57
C MET A 288 3.68 -1.25 8.46
N SER A 289 2.50 -1.33 9.06
CA SER A 289 1.56 -0.20 9.09
C SER A 289 2.11 0.97 9.88
N ALA A 290 2.77 0.72 11.01
CA ALA A 290 3.43 1.76 11.79
C ALA A 290 4.54 2.43 10.99
N ALA A 291 5.33 1.67 10.24
CA ALA A 291 6.36 2.21 9.36
C ALA A 291 5.76 3.14 8.30
N LEU A 292 4.66 2.74 7.68
CA LEU A 292 3.95 3.57 6.71
C LEU A 292 3.41 4.85 7.37
N ALA A 293 2.83 4.74 8.57
CA ALA A 293 2.33 5.88 9.33
C ALA A 293 3.46 6.88 9.66
N TYR A 294 4.61 6.37 10.05
CA TYR A 294 5.80 7.17 10.31
C TYR A 294 6.26 7.94 9.07
N ALA A 295 6.38 7.26 7.94
CA ALA A 295 6.79 7.90 6.69
C ALA A 295 5.75 8.91 6.21
N THR A 296 4.47 8.55 6.24
CA THR A 296 3.36 9.43 5.85
C THR A 296 3.38 10.72 6.67
N THR A 297 3.49 10.59 7.99
CA THR A 297 3.51 11.73 8.92
C THR A 297 4.76 12.59 8.72
N SER A 298 5.92 11.95 8.50
CA SER A 298 7.17 12.66 8.25
C SER A 298 7.06 13.57 7.01
N TYR A 299 6.46 13.08 5.94
CA TYR A 299 6.24 13.88 4.74
C TYR A 299 5.11 14.92 4.92
N ALA A 300 4.05 14.55 5.63
CA ALA A 300 2.94 15.46 5.90
C ALA A 300 3.37 16.70 6.70
N LEU A 301 4.32 16.53 7.61
CA LEU A 301 4.79 17.58 8.50
C LEU A 301 6.11 18.21 8.06
N ALA A 302 6.69 17.77 6.94
CA ALA A 302 7.95 18.33 6.46
C ALA A 302 7.80 19.82 6.13
N PRO A 303 8.79 20.65 6.50
CA PRO A 303 8.75 22.06 6.15
C PRO A 303 8.72 22.25 4.64
N ARG A 304 8.01 23.27 4.18
CA ARG A 304 8.07 23.69 2.78
C ARG A 304 9.45 24.27 2.48
N GLY A 305 10.11 23.69 1.47
CA GLY A 305 11.39 24.16 0.98
C GLY A 305 11.23 25.22 -0.09
#